data_02e2c04d3bd26f54c26754bc6291796d
#
_entry.id   02e2c04d3bd26f54c26754bc6291796d
#
_cell.length_a   1.000
_cell.length_b   1.000
_cell.length_c   1.000
_cell.angle_alpha   90.00
_cell.angle_beta   90.00
_cell.angle_gamma   90.00
#
_symmetry.space_group_name_H-M   'P 1'
#
loop_
_entity.id
_entity.type
_entity.pdbx_description
1 polymer ?
#
loop_
_entity_poly.entity_id
_entity_poly.type
_entity_poly.pdbx_seq_one_letter_code
_entity_poly.pdbx_strand_id
1 'polypeptide(L)'
;LTKSIMTLAAPYAPLDGVNEKGLAVGVLQIKTTPTNQQTDKVDITTTSAIRLLLDRAATVEEAVELLSQYDMHASAGSCYHFHIADAKGGSVIVEYIDDEMSVVQGDAATNFLLTPGEYDFGTGEDRYAILRETLDANGGVFESEEQAMELLKAVSQPVSEEKKSSTQWSCVYNQQDAGVEIAMNMDYEKVYTFGL
;
A
#
# COMPACT_ATOMS: atom_id res chain seq x y z
N LEU A 1 -15.99 3.29 -24.94
CA LEU A 1 -15.71 1.84 -24.82
C LEU A 1 -14.51 1.56 -23.95
N THR A 2 -13.40 2.29 -24.10
CA THR A 2 -12.13 2.01 -23.38
C THR A 2 -12.24 2.21 -21.87
N LYS A 3 -12.86 3.31 -21.40
CA LYS A 3 -13.02 3.57 -19.96
C LYS A 3 -13.89 2.52 -19.25
N SER A 4 -15.00 2.10 -19.88
CA SER A 4 -15.89 1.08 -19.31
C SER A 4 -15.23 -0.31 -19.21
N ILE A 5 -14.37 -0.67 -20.16
CA ILE A 5 -13.62 -1.93 -20.11
C ILE A 5 -12.57 -1.89 -19.00
N MET A 6 -11.86 -0.77 -18.83
CA MET A 6 -10.90 -0.59 -17.75
C MET A 6 -11.55 -0.69 -16.36
N THR A 7 -12.74 -0.16 -16.19
CA THR A 7 -13.51 -0.28 -14.94
C THR A 7 -13.83 -1.76 -14.61
N LEU A 8 -14.15 -2.58 -15.62
CA LEU A 8 -14.38 -4.02 -15.43
C LEU A 8 -13.10 -4.79 -15.10
N ALA A 9 -11.94 -4.30 -15.52
CA ALA A 9 -10.64 -4.92 -15.23
C ALA A 9 -10.06 -4.51 -13.86
N ALA A 10 -10.53 -3.42 -13.27
CA ALA A 10 -9.99 -2.88 -12.02
C ALA A 10 -9.90 -3.91 -10.86
N PRO A 11 -10.89 -4.79 -10.63
CA PRO A 11 -10.79 -5.80 -9.57
C PRO A 11 -9.67 -6.83 -9.77
N TYR A 12 -9.15 -6.95 -10.99
CA TYR A 12 -8.06 -7.88 -11.32
C TYR A 12 -6.67 -7.25 -11.32
N ALA A 13 -6.60 -5.93 -11.15
CA ALA A 13 -5.35 -5.19 -11.09
C ALA A 13 -5.44 -4.10 -10.00
N PRO A 14 -5.65 -4.51 -8.73
CA PRO A 14 -5.75 -3.57 -7.62
C PRO A 14 -4.40 -2.92 -7.33
N LEU A 15 -4.44 -1.73 -6.71
CA LEU A 15 -3.27 -1.05 -6.13
C LEU A 15 -3.33 -1.09 -4.59
N ASP A 16 -4.51 -1.27 -4.05
CA ASP A 16 -4.78 -1.48 -2.64
C ASP A 16 -6.07 -2.30 -2.46
N GLY A 17 -6.33 -2.76 -1.26
CA GLY A 17 -7.56 -3.46 -0.92
C GLY A 17 -7.53 -4.11 0.45
N VAL A 18 -8.70 -4.58 0.87
CA VAL A 18 -8.89 -5.40 2.08
C VAL A 18 -9.74 -6.62 1.72
N ASN A 19 -9.50 -7.74 2.39
CA ASN A 19 -10.33 -8.94 2.22
C ASN A 19 -11.24 -9.18 3.44
N GLU A 20 -12.13 -10.17 3.33
CA GLU A 20 -13.07 -10.53 4.38
C GLU A 20 -12.43 -11.09 5.65
N LYS A 21 -11.13 -11.36 5.65
CA LYS A 21 -10.35 -11.78 6.84
C LYS A 21 -9.68 -10.61 7.53
N GLY A 22 -9.83 -9.39 6.97
CA GLY A 22 -9.20 -8.18 7.48
C GLY A 22 -7.73 -8.03 7.09
N LEU A 23 -7.23 -8.78 6.12
CA LEU A 23 -5.92 -8.48 5.54
C LEU A 23 -6.06 -7.30 4.59
N ALA A 24 -5.32 -6.23 4.85
CA ALA A 24 -5.21 -5.06 3.99
C ALA A 24 -3.83 -5.02 3.32
N VAL A 25 -3.80 -4.66 2.05
CA VAL A 25 -2.58 -4.53 1.25
C VAL A 25 -2.64 -3.23 0.45
N GLY A 26 -1.58 -2.45 0.50
CA GLY A 26 -1.37 -1.30 -0.35
C GLY A 26 0.04 -1.29 -0.92
N VAL A 27 0.25 -0.66 -2.09
CA VAL A 27 1.58 -0.53 -2.67
C VAL A 27 1.94 0.93 -2.88
N LEU A 28 3.23 1.22 -2.67
CA LEU A 28 3.80 2.54 -2.90
C LEU A 28 4.98 2.41 -3.86
N GLN A 29 5.02 3.29 -4.85
CA GLN A 29 6.06 3.29 -5.86
C GLN A 29 7.39 3.81 -5.29
N ILE A 30 8.45 3.08 -5.55
CA ILE A 30 9.84 3.52 -5.33
C ILE A 30 10.46 3.80 -6.70
N LYS A 31 10.97 5.00 -6.90
CA LYS A 31 11.59 5.41 -8.18
C LYS A 31 13.03 4.90 -8.27
N THR A 32 13.16 3.60 -8.51
CA THR A 32 14.44 2.92 -8.72
C THR A 32 14.28 1.82 -9.77
N THR A 33 15.32 1.03 -9.99
CA THR A 33 15.29 -0.11 -10.91
C THR A 33 14.13 -1.05 -10.59
N PRO A 34 13.31 -1.42 -11.58
CA PRO A 34 12.20 -2.34 -11.38
C PRO A 34 12.69 -3.70 -10.87
N THR A 35 12.01 -4.26 -9.88
CA THR A 35 12.25 -5.62 -9.39
C THR A 35 12.05 -6.64 -10.50
N ASN A 36 12.98 -7.58 -10.62
CA ASN A 36 12.97 -8.63 -11.64
C ASN A 36 13.70 -9.89 -11.13
N GLN A 37 13.13 -10.54 -10.11
CA GLN A 37 13.73 -11.76 -9.53
C GLN A 37 13.86 -12.88 -10.55
N GLN A 38 14.91 -13.70 -10.42
CA GLN A 38 15.24 -14.80 -11.32
C GLN A 38 15.75 -15.99 -10.48
N THR A 39 14.85 -16.61 -9.70
CA THR A 39 15.21 -17.69 -8.76
C THR A 39 14.58 -19.03 -9.13
N ASP A 40 14.13 -19.21 -10.37
CA ASP A 40 13.45 -20.40 -10.89
C ASP A 40 12.06 -20.67 -10.26
N LYS A 41 11.46 -19.69 -9.54
CA LYS A 41 10.07 -19.75 -9.09
C LYS A 41 9.13 -19.27 -10.19
N VAL A 42 7.83 -19.40 -9.95
CA VAL A 42 6.81 -18.85 -10.85
C VAL A 42 6.80 -17.32 -10.75
N ASP A 43 6.83 -16.64 -11.89
CA ASP A 43 6.77 -15.19 -11.96
C ASP A 43 5.41 -14.66 -11.52
N ILE A 44 5.44 -13.59 -10.73
CA ILE A 44 4.25 -12.83 -10.35
C ILE A 44 4.50 -11.32 -10.52
N THR A 45 3.51 -10.58 -10.99
CA THR A 45 3.62 -9.12 -11.08
C THR A 45 3.07 -8.45 -9.83
N THR A 46 3.46 -7.19 -9.56
CA THR A 46 2.99 -6.42 -8.41
C THR A 46 1.46 -6.46 -8.26
N THR A 47 0.71 -6.18 -9.33
CA THR A 47 -0.76 -6.17 -9.28
C THR A 47 -1.37 -7.56 -9.09
N SER A 48 -0.76 -8.60 -9.68
CA SER A 48 -1.19 -9.99 -9.47
C SER A 48 -0.87 -10.46 -8.04
N ALA A 49 0.23 -9.99 -7.46
CA ALA A 49 0.59 -10.28 -6.07
C ALA A 49 -0.45 -9.72 -5.10
N ILE A 50 -0.86 -8.45 -5.26
CA ILE A 50 -1.92 -7.87 -4.42
C ILE A 50 -3.19 -8.72 -4.49
N ARG A 51 -3.62 -9.12 -5.69
CA ARG A 51 -4.80 -9.96 -5.87
C ARG A 51 -4.62 -11.34 -5.21
N LEU A 52 -3.44 -11.95 -5.37
CA LEU A 52 -3.12 -13.24 -4.74
C LEU A 52 -3.19 -13.16 -3.21
N LEU A 53 -2.61 -12.11 -2.62
CA LEU A 53 -2.64 -11.89 -1.16
C LEU A 53 -4.08 -11.73 -0.66
N LEU A 54 -4.88 -10.89 -1.31
CA LEU A 54 -6.28 -10.68 -0.94
C LEU A 54 -7.14 -11.94 -1.09
N ASP A 55 -6.80 -12.84 -2.02
CA ASP A 55 -7.53 -14.09 -2.24
C ASP A 55 -7.11 -15.23 -1.30
N ARG A 56 -5.88 -15.21 -0.74
CA ARG A 56 -5.27 -16.40 -0.14
C ARG A 56 -4.72 -16.21 1.26
N ALA A 57 -4.44 -15.00 1.71
CA ALA A 57 -3.85 -14.73 3.01
C ALA A 57 -4.86 -14.07 3.96
N ALA A 58 -4.77 -14.40 5.24
CA ALA A 58 -5.55 -13.80 6.32
C ALA A 58 -4.69 -13.05 7.32
N THR A 59 -3.38 -13.31 7.35
CA THR A 59 -2.43 -12.68 8.26
C THR A 59 -1.19 -12.18 7.52
N VAL A 60 -0.46 -11.31 8.17
CA VAL A 60 0.82 -10.79 7.64
C VAL A 60 1.80 -11.93 7.38
N GLU A 61 1.90 -12.91 8.27
CA GLU A 61 2.80 -14.05 8.12
C GLU A 61 2.46 -14.89 6.89
N GLU A 62 1.17 -15.19 6.69
CA GLU A 62 0.68 -15.92 5.51
C GLU A 62 0.97 -15.14 4.22
N ALA A 63 0.82 -13.81 4.25
CA ALA A 63 1.10 -12.94 3.11
C ALA A 63 2.58 -12.95 2.73
N VAL A 64 3.48 -12.81 3.71
CA VAL A 64 4.94 -12.85 3.51
C VAL A 64 5.38 -14.22 3.01
N GLU A 65 4.89 -15.30 3.60
CA GLU A 65 5.18 -16.67 3.17
C GLU A 65 4.73 -16.87 1.72
N LEU A 66 3.53 -16.41 1.38
CA LEU A 66 2.98 -16.54 0.03
C LEU A 66 3.82 -15.77 -1.00
N LEU A 67 4.23 -14.53 -0.72
CA LEU A 67 5.12 -13.77 -1.61
C LEU A 67 6.47 -14.46 -1.82
N SER A 68 7.00 -15.12 -0.80
CA SER A 68 8.28 -15.81 -0.87
C SER A 68 8.29 -17.01 -1.84
N GLN A 69 7.12 -17.49 -2.27
CA GLN A 69 6.97 -18.62 -3.20
C GLN A 69 7.07 -18.24 -4.67
N TYR A 70 7.16 -16.95 -4.99
CA TYR A 70 7.15 -16.43 -6.34
C TYR A 70 8.37 -15.55 -6.63
N ASP A 71 8.70 -15.41 -7.91
CA ASP A 71 9.63 -14.41 -8.41
C ASP A 71 8.86 -13.13 -8.75
N MET A 72 9.17 -12.04 -8.02
CA MET A 72 8.52 -10.75 -8.19
C MET A 72 9.06 -10.02 -9.42
N HIS A 73 8.15 -9.63 -10.31
CA HIS A 73 8.41 -8.78 -11.46
C HIS A 73 7.57 -7.50 -11.33
N ALA A 74 8.23 -6.38 -11.22
CA ALA A 74 7.56 -5.11 -10.96
C ALA A 74 6.64 -4.71 -12.12
N SER A 75 5.41 -4.35 -11.80
CA SER A 75 4.45 -3.85 -12.77
C SER A 75 4.84 -2.46 -13.29
N ALA A 76 4.47 -2.15 -14.54
CA ALA A 76 4.64 -0.83 -15.15
C ALA A 76 6.06 -0.26 -15.13
N GLY A 77 7.10 -1.10 -15.02
CA GLY A 77 8.49 -0.68 -15.06
C GLY A 77 8.92 0.18 -13.86
N SER A 78 8.34 -0.02 -12.70
CA SER A 78 8.66 0.68 -11.45
C SER A 78 8.82 -0.30 -10.31
N CYS A 79 9.72 -0.03 -9.37
CA CYS A 79 9.80 -0.77 -8.12
C CYS A 79 8.64 -0.35 -7.20
N TYR A 80 8.18 -1.29 -6.37
CA TYR A 80 7.14 -1.06 -5.37
C TYR A 80 7.49 -1.79 -4.08
N HIS A 81 7.12 -1.20 -2.95
CA HIS A 81 7.01 -1.94 -1.72
C HIS A 81 5.53 -2.14 -1.34
N PHE A 82 5.26 -3.18 -0.58
CA PHE A 82 3.93 -3.55 -0.11
C PHE A 82 3.82 -3.18 1.36
N HIS A 83 2.81 -2.42 1.73
CA HIS A 83 2.39 -2.30 3.12
C HIS A 83 1.27 -3.29 3.35
N ILE A 84 1.47 -4.23 4.28
CA ILE A 84 0.54 -5.32 4.57
C ILE A 84 0.20 -5.25 6.05
N ALA A 85 -1.08 -5.21 6.37
CA ALA A 85 -1.57 -5.21 7.75
C ALA A 85 -2.74 -6.19 7.91
N ASP A 86 -2.93 -6.73 9.11
CA ASP A 86 -4.02 -7.66 9.41
C ASP A 86 -4.84 -7.25 10.64
N ALA A 87 -6.02 -7.86 10.79
CA ALA A 87 -6.95 -7.58 11.87
C ALA A 87 -6.44 -7.99 13.28
N LYS A 88 -5.27 -8.64 13.38
CA LYS A 88 -4.63 -9.01 14.66
C LYS A 88 -3.60 -7.96 15.11
N GLY A 89 -3.41 -6.90 14.31
CA GLY A 89 -2.45 -5.83 14.57
C GLY A 89 -1.06 -6.09 14.00
N GLY A 90 -0.87 -7.13 13.19
CA GLY A 90 0.34 -7.33 12.39
C GLY A 90 0.46 -6.25 11.33
N SER A 91 1.66 -5.68 11.13
CA SER A 91 1.94 -4.72 10.07
C SER A 91 3.39 -4.79 9.63
N VAL A 92 3.60 -4.95 8.32
CA VAL A 92 4.94 -5.03 7.73
C VAL A 92 5.00 -4.28 6.40
N ILE A 93 6.21 -3.87 6.05
CA ILE A 93 6.55 -3.40 4.72
C ILE A 93 7.44 -4.45 4.05
N VAL A 94 6.99 -4.97 2.90
CA VAL A 94 7.78 -5.89 2.08
C VAL A 94 8.40 -5.11 0.94
N GLU A 95 9.72 -5.11 0.89
CA GLU A 95 10.55 -4.40 -0.06
C GLU A 95 11.36 -5.37 -0.92
N TYR A 96 11.76 -4.93 -2.10
CA TYR A 96 12.66 -5.70 -2.98
C TYR A 96 13.85 -4.81 -3.32
N ILE A 97 15.03 -5.22 -2.86
CA ILE A 97 16.28 -4.49 -3.01
C ILE A 97 17.28 -5.42 -3.69
N ASP A 98 17.82 -4.99 -4.84
CA ASP A 98 18.71 -5.82 -5.66
C ASP A 98 18.10 -7.19 -5.96
N ASP A 99 16.79 -7.21 -6.24
CA ASP A 99 15.97 -8.41 -6.46
C ASP A 99 15.83 -9.36 -5.26
N GLU A 100 16.24 -8.96 -4.06
CA GLU A 100 16.04 -9.72 -2.82
C GLU A 100 14.87 -9.15 -2.02
N MET A 101 14.02 -10.05 -1.50
CA MET A 101 12.90 -9.68 -0.65
C MET A 101 13.37 -9.35 0.76
N SER A 102 13.02 -8.17 1.25
CA SER A 102 13.25 -7.71 2.63
C SER A 102 11.92 -7.43 3.32
N VAL A 103 11.81 -7.77 4.60
CA VAL A 103 10.60 -7.55 5.39
C VAL A 103 10.94 -6.68 6.58
N VAL A 104 10.34 -5.48 6.64
CA VAL A 104 10.53 -4.51 7.71
C VAL A 104 9.26 -4.44 8.55
N GLN A 105 9.38 -4.59 9.87
CA GLN A 105 8.26 -4.32 10.79
C GLN A 105 7.98 -2.82 10.80
N GLY A 106 6.75 -2.41 10.60
CA GLY A 106 6.39 -1.00 10.57
C GLY A 106 4.90 -0.78 10.30
N ASP A 107 4.41 0.35 10.74
CA ASP A 107 3.02 0.79 10.68
C ASP A 107 2.83 2.03 9.77
N ALA A 108 3.89 2.47 9.12
CA ALA A 108 3.86 3.58 8.18
C ALA A 108 4.87 3.38 7.04
N ALA A 109 4.50 3.80 5.85
CA ALA A 109 5.36 3.81 4.67
C ALA A 109 5.02 5.00 3.75
N THR A 110 6.03 5.48 3.02
CA THR A 110 5.85 6.44 1.92
C THR A 110 6.66 5.97 0.70
N ASN A 111 7.26 6.83 -0.09
CA ASN A 111 7.89 6.41 -1.34
C ASN A 111 9.43 6.33 -1.23
N PHE A 112 9.96 5.84 -0.10
CA PHE A 112 11.38 5.52 0.10
C PHE A 112 11.51 4.18 0.85
N LEU A 113 12.70 3.55 0.78
CA LEU A 113 12.95 2.27 1.44
C LEU A 113 13.14 2.44 2.95
N LEU A 114 12.53 1.55 3.72
CA LEU A 114 12.66 1.46 5.18
C LEU A 114 13.73 0.45 5.61
N THR A 115 14.10 -0.48 4.74
CA THR A 115 15.25 -1.37 4.97
C THR A 115 16.50 -0.53 5.16
N PRO A 116 17.30 -0.77 6.23
CA PRO A 116 18.53 -0.01 6.49
C PRO A 116 19.49 -0.06 5.30
N GLY A 117 19.96 1.09 4.86
CA GLY A 117 20.89 1.24 3.74
C GLY A 117 21.12 2.71 3.40
N GLU A 118 22.03 2.98 2.46
CA GLU A 118 22.22 4.29 1.88
C GLU A 118 21.65 4.28 0.45
N TYR A 119 20.61 5.07 0.22
CA TYR A 119 19.91 5.15 -1.06
C TYR A 119 19.92 6.58 -1.58
N ASP A 120 20.22 6.75 -2.86
CA ASP A 120 20.18 8.04 -3.57
C ASP A 120 18.85 8.30 -4.28
N PHE A 121 17.84 7.51 -3.96
CA PHE A 121 16.48 7.57 -4.49
C PHE A 121 15.44 7.44 -3.37
N GLY A 122 14.20 7.75 -3.71
CA GLY A 122 13.10 7.77 -2.76
C GLY A 122 12.60 9.20 -2.58
N THR A 123 11.40 9.33 -2.02
CA THR A 123 10.77 10.63 -1.71
C THR A 123 9.71 10.44 -0.63
N GLY A 124 9.34 11.51 0.05
CA GLY A 124 8.21 11.50 0.98
C GLY A 124 8.61 11.34 2.44
N GLU A 125 9.87 11.62 2.77
CA GLU A 125 10.37 11.68 4.14
C GLU A 125 9.60 12.75 4.96
N ASP A 126 9.20 13.84 4.32
CA ASP A 126 8.37 14.89 4.90
C ASP A 126 6.99 14.36 5.33
N ARG A 127 6.35 13.56 4.48
CA ARG A 127 5.08 12.90 4.77
C ARG A 127 5.24 11.79 5.82
N TYR A 128 6.33 11.02 5.72
CA TYR A 128 6.65 10.01 6.71
C TYR A 128 6.84 10.60 8.10
N ALA A 129 7.49 11.78 8.21
CA ALA A 129 7.63 12.49 9.47
C ALA A 129 6.27 12.86 10.09
N ILE A 130 5.31 13.34 9.27
CA ILE A 130 3.94 13.63 9.72
C ILE A 130 3.24 12.35 10.21
N LEU A 131 3.37 11.24 9.46
CA LEU A 131 2.81 9.94 9.86
C LEU A 131 3.38 9.51 11.22
N ARG A 132 4.71 9.55 11.38
CA ARG A 132 5.36 9.15 12.65
C ARG A 132 4.95 10.02 13.80
N GLU A 133 4.97 11.35 13.64
CA GLU A 133 4.56 12.28 14.70
C GLU A 133 3.13 11.99 15.17
N THR A 134 2.21 11.74 14.26
CA THR A 134 0.80 11.46 14.60
C THR A 134 0.67 10.10 15.27
N LEU A 135 1.28 9.04 14.71
CA LEU A 135 1.20 7.68 15.27
C LEU A 135 1.88 7.59 16.63
N ASP A 136 3.01 8.25 16.83
CA ASP A 136 3.70 8.29 18.13
C ASP A 136 2.88 9.05 19.18
N ALA A 137 2.20 10.14 18.78
CA ALA A 137 1.37 10.94 19.68
C ALA A 137 0.11 10.20 20.16
N ASN A 138 -0.47 9.34 19.33
CA ASN A 138 -1.70 8.60 19.67
C ASN A 138 -1.44 7.11 20.02
N GLY A 139 -0.16 6.70 20.13
CA GLY A 139 0.22 5.32 20.44
C GLY A 139 -0.14 4.32 19.34
N GLY A 140 -0.23 4.79 18.08
CA GLY A 140 -0.58 3.96 16.92
C GLY A 140 -2.07 3.62 16.82
N VAL A 141 -2.93 4.28 17.60
CA VAL A 141 -4.37 3.99 17.66
C VAL A 141 -5.18 5.21 17.24
N PHE A 142 -6.14 5.01 16.36
CA PHE A 142 -7.17 5.97 16.01
C PHE A 142 -8.49 5.60 16.68
N GLU A 143 -9.18 6.60 17.23
CA GLU A 143 -10.48 6.42 17.89
C GLU A 143 -11.64 6.32 16.87
N SER A 144 -11.40 6.74 15.63
CA SER A 144 -12.38 6.68 14.54
C SER A 144 -11.71 6.69 13.16
N GLU A 145 -12.44 6.26 12.15
CA GLU A 145 -12.06 6.32 10.74
C GLU A 145 -11.84 7.78 10.29
N GLU A 146 -12.60 8.72 10.85
CA GLU A 146 -12.45 10.17 10.58
C GLU A 146 -11.06 10.68 10.98
N GLN A 147 -10.53 10.28 12.15
CA GLN A 147 -9.18 10.65 12.58
C GLN A 147 -8.11 10.08 11.63
N ALA A 148 -8.27 8.83 11.19
CA ALA A 148 -7.38 8.22 10.21
C ALA A 148 -7.46 8.94 8.85
N MET A 149 -8.66 9.33 8.42
CA MET A 149 -8.86 10.09 7.19
C MET A 149 -8.24 11.49 7.25
N GLU A 150 -8.29 12.18 8.40
CA GLU A 150 -7.61 13.47 8.59
C GLU A 150 -6.07 13.33 8.50
N LEU A 151 -5.49 12.23 8.97
CA LEU A 151 -4.07 11.96 8.75
C LEU A 151 -3.76 11.75 7.26
N LEU A 152 -4.58 10.99 6.54
CA LEU A 152 -4.42 10.81 5.09
C LEU A 152 -4.55 12.14 4.32
N LYS A 153 -5.44 13.03 4.77
CA LYS A 153 -5.57 14.39 4.24
C LYS A 153 -4.31 15.21 4.47
N ALA A 154 -3.72 15.13 5.66
CA ALA A 154 -2.50 15.87 6.00
C ALA A 154 -1.29 15.47 5.14
N VAL A 155 -1.23 14.20 4.70
CA VAL A 155 -0.15 13.67 3.85
C VAL A 155 -0.52 13.59 2.37
N SER A 156 -1.71 14.07 1.98
CA SER A 156 -2.15 14.10 0.60
C SER A 156 -1.33 15.07 -0.25
N GLN A 157 -1.20 14.76 -1.54
CA GLN A 157 -0.33 15.52 -2.44
C GLN A 157 -1.16 16.26 -3.48
N PRO A 158 -1.24 17.61 -3.43
CA PRO A 158 -1.88 18.40 -4.46
C PRO A 158 -1.04 18.44 -5.75
N VAL A 159 -1.66 18.84 -6.85
CA VAL A 159 -0.93 19.17 -8.09
C VAL A 159 0.07 20.29 -7.80
N SER A 160 1.29 20.14 -8.24
CA SER A 160 2.34 21.16 -8.16
C SER A 160 3.05 21.32 -9.51
N GLU A 161 3.95 22.30 -9.61
CA GLU A 161 4.76 22.49 -10.82
C GLU A 161 5.62 21.27 -11.15
N GLU A 162 6.07 20.53 -10.12
CA GLU A 162 6.88 19.32 -10.23
C GLU A 162 6.04 18.06 -10.42
N LYS A 163 4.85 18.02 -9.79
CA LYS A 163 3.94 16.87 -9.81
C LYS A 163 2.66 17.23 -10.55
N LYS A 164 2.48 16.65 -11.73
CA LYS A 164 1.31 16.87 -12.60
C LYS A 164 0.07 16.08 -12.19
N SER A 165 0.17 15.28 -11.13
CA SER A 165 -0.95 14.50 -10.58
C SER A 165 -1.08 14.76 -9.09
N SER A 166 -2.32 14.74 -8.60
CA SER A 166 -2.64 14.80 -7.17
C SER A 166 -2.97 13.43 -6.62
N THR A 167 -3.12 13.32 -5.30
CA THR A 167 -3.76 12.17 -4.66
C THR A 167 -5.16 11.97 -5.25
N GLN A 168 -5.39 10.81 -5.85
CA GLN A 168 -6.64 10.49 -6.56
C GLN A 168 -7.69 9.92 -5.62
N TRP A 169 -7.27 9.14 -4.63
CA TRP A 169 -8.12 8.63 -3.56
C TRP A 169 -7.31 8.47 -2.28
N SER A 170 -8.01 8.47 -1.15
CA SER A 170 -7.54 8.07 0.17
C SER A 170 -8.53 7.07 0.74
N CYS A 171 -8.05 5.93 1.21
CA CYS A 171 -8.88 4.86 1.77
C CYS A 171 -8.52 4.61 3.23
N VAL A 172 -9.56 4.44 4.05
CA VAL A 172 -9.44 3.89 5.40
C VAL A 172 -10.15 2.54 5.41
N TYR A 173 -9.45 1.49 5.83
CA TYR A 173 -9.97 0.14 5.96
C TYR A 173 -10.15 -0.21 7.44
N ASN A 174 -11.40 -0.37 7.88
CA ASN A 174 -11.69 -0.97 9.18
C ASN A 174 -11.60 -2.49 9.03
N GLN A 175 -10.47 -3.05 9.47
CA GLN A 175 -10.16 -4.46 9.29
C GLN A 175 -10.99 -5.39 10.19
N GLN A 176 -11.59 -4.88 11.27
CA GLN A 176 -12.41 -5.64 12.19
C GLN A 176 -13.88 -5.70 11.76
N ASP A 177 -14.40 -4.56 11.31
CA ASP A 177 -15.82 -4.41 10.94
C ASP A 177 -16.05 -4.55 9.42
N ALA A 178 -14.99 -4.84 8.66
CA ALA A 178 -15.02 -5.00 7.21
C ALA A 178 -15.62 -3.76 6.50
N GLY A 179 -15.29 -2.57 7.02
CA GLY A 179 -15.71 -1.28 6.47
C GLY A 179 -14.62 -0.63 5.63
N VAL A 180 -15.03 0.15 4.64
CA VAL A 180 -14.13 0.94 3.80
C VAL A 180 -14.68 2.35 3.67
N GLU A 181 -13.85 3.35 3.95
CA GLU A 181 -14.13 4.76 3.68
C GLU A 181 -13.19 5.28 2.61
N ILE A 182 -13.73 6.01 1.63
CA ILE A 182 -12.97 6.53 0.49
C ILE A 182 -13.27 8.01 0.28
N ALA A 183 -12.23 8.85 0.30
CA ALA A 183 -12.25 10.21 -0.19
C ALA A 183 -11.62 10.26 -1.60
N MET A 184 -12.29 10.89 -2.56
CA MET A 184 -11.86 10.97 -3.95
C MET A 184 -11.34 12.37 -4.29
N ASN A 185 -10.22 12.44 -5.06
CA ASN A 185 -9.68 13.70 -5.59
C ASN A 185 -9.38 14.75 -4.51
N MET A 186 -8.98 14.31 -3.32
CA MET A 186 -8.72 15.18 -2.15
C MET A 186 -9.98 15.94 -1.65
N ASP A 187 -11.18 15.49 -1.99
CA ASP A 187 -12.44 16.00 -1.45
C ASP A 187 -12.80 15.23 -0.17
N TYR A 188 -12.21 15.64 0.94
CA TYR A 188 -12.38 15.01 2.26
C TYR A 188 -13.69 15.46 2.96
N GLU A 189 -14.44 16.39 2.38
CA GLU A 189 -15.80 16.73 2.85
C GLU A 189 -16.82 15.69 2.37
N LYS A 190 -16.44 14.89 1.36
CA LYS A 190 -17.29 13.86 0.77
C LYS A 190 -16.62 12.50 0.82
N VAL A 191 -16.87 11.79 1.91
CA VAL A 191 -16.40 10.42 2.11
C VAL A 191 -17.49 9.44 1.74
N TYR A 192 -17.12 8.41 0.98
CA TYR A 192 -18.00 7.30 0.61
C TYR A 192 -17.70 6.11 1.50
N THR A 193 -18.73 5.53 2.11
CA THR A 193 -18.62 4.38 3.01
C THR A 193 -19.20 3.13 2.35
N PHE A 194 -18.47 2.02 2.47
CA PHE A 194 -18.87 0.70 1.98
C PHE A 194 -18.67 -0.31 3.10
N GLY A 195 -19.59 -1.29 3.21
CA GLY A 195 -19.43 -2.49 4.02
C GLY A 195 -19.18 -3.71 3.13
N LEU A 196 -18.45 -4.71 3.64
CA LEU A 196 -18.25 -6.02 3.00
C LEU A 196 -19.35 -6.99 3.38
#